data_8722a4990495d7bd4434798f8c9968ce
#
_entry.id   8722a4990495d7bd4434798f8c9968ce
#
_cell.length_a   1.000
_cell.length_b   1.000
_cell.length_c   1.000
_cell.angle_alpha   90.00
_cell.angle_beta   90.00
_cell.angle_gamma   90.00
#
_symmetry.space_group_name_H-M   'P 1'
#
loop_
_entity.id
_entity.type
_entity.pdbx_description
1 polymer ?
#
loop_
_entity_poly.entity_id
_entity_poly.type
_entity_poly.pdbx_seq_one_letter_code
_entity_poly.pdbx_strand_id
1 'polypeptide(L)'
;EEPNYWNYTFEVGPKYVPTTIEAKMMHYDSRDETKSNDWSDQGSQYVKNLLETFPVGNIFYSIDVPNQFSQTKWTPTVNVIVPPSITMEFPLYKGETKEEFIKIVQEIQSVLDADDIKYDTVFIYMDEQIDNRDGKKEGYASLYYERKYNIEFQADVPVTIDDIH
;
A
#
# COMPACT_ATOMS: atom_id res chain seq x y z
N GLU A 1 20.65 11.21 22.49
CA GLU A 1 19.90 10.30 21.60
C GLU A 1 19.79 8.98 22.33
N GLU A 2 18.57 8.54 22.60
CA GLU A 2 18.35 7.23 23.20
C GLU A 2 18.78 6.15 22.21
N PRO A 3 19.47 5.10 22.67
CA PRO A 3 19.85 4.01 21.78
C PRO A 3 18.58 3.36 21.22
N ASN A 4 18.50 3.31 19.91
CA ASN A 4 17.39 2.71 19.19
C ASN A 4 17.25 1.25 19.65
N TYR A 5 16.06 0.81 20.04
CA TYR A 5 15.76 -0.50 20.58
C TYR A 5 16.13 -1.68 19.65
N TRP A 6 16.55 -1.38 18.45
CA TRP A 6 16.80 -2.34 17.39
C TRP A 6 18.29 -2.65 17.17
N ASN A 7 19.18 -2.07 17.98
CA ASN A 7 20.60 -2.44 17.99
C ASN A 7 20.82 -3.77 18.70
N TYR A 8 20.17 -4.83 18.22
CA TYR A 8 20.47 -6.17 18.64
C TYR A 8 21.67 -6.70 17.86
N THR A 9 22.78 -6.82 18.55
CA THR A 9 23.91 -7.60 18.07
C THR A 9 23.59 -9.08 18.30
N PHE A 10 23.25 -9.80 17.26
CA PHE A 10 23.10 -11.23 17.34
C PHE A 10 24.47 -11.88 17.19
N GLU A 11 25.00 -12.37 18.28
CA GLU A 11 26.14 -13.29 18.20
C GLU A 11 25.64 -14.65 17.71
N VAL A 12 25.86 -14.93 16.45
CA VAL A 12 25.58 -16.25 15.86
C VAL A 12 26.90 -17.02 15.79
N GLY A 13 27.21 -17.73 16.87
CA GLY A 13 28.41 -18.58 16.95
C GLY A 13 29.72 -17.83 17.25
N PRO A 14 30.85 -18.51 17.22
CA PRO A 14 32.14 -17.97 17.65
C PRO A 14 32.76 -16.96 16.65
N LYS A 15 32.13 -16.70 15.54
CA LYS A 15 32.53 -15.67 14.58
C LYS A 15 31.30 -14.93 14.11
N TYR A 16 31.22 -13.64 14.41
CA TYR A 16 30.29 -12.71 13.85
C TYR A 16 30.51 -12.60 12.34
N VAL A 17 29.53 -13.00 11.58
CA VAL A 17 29.49 -12.79 10.12
C VAL A 17 28.32 -11.87 9.87
N PRO A 18 28.54 -10.62 9.41
CA PRO A 18 27.45 -9.74 9.01
C PRO A 18 26.58 -10.45 7.98
N THR A 19 25.29 -10.61 8.27
CA THR A 19 24.36 -11.23 7.35
C THR A 19 23.69 -10.17 6.49
N THR A 20 23.17 -10.57 5.34
CA THR A 20 22.36 -9.70 4.48
C THR A 20 21.12 -9.14 5.21
N ILE A 21 20.67 -9.83 6.25
CA ILE A 21 19.55 -9.40 7.11
C ILE A 21 19.95 -8.20 7.96
N GLU A 22 21.16 -8.18 8.52
CA GLU A 22 21.64 -7.04 9.31
C GLU A 22 21.83 -5.79 8.45
N ALA A 23 22.34 -5.93 7.23
CA ALA A 23 22.43 -4.83 6.30
C ALA A 23 21.05 -4.25 5.95
N LYS A 24 20.01 -5.09 5.81
CA LYS A 24 18.62 -4.66 5.63
C LYS A 24 18.07 -3.99 6.89
N MET A 25 18.30 -4.57 8.07
CA MET A 25 17.84 -3.97 9.34
C MET A 25 18.51 -2.64 9.63
N MET A 26 19.80 -2.51 9.39
CA MET A 26 20.51 -1.23 9.53
C MET A 26 19.97 -0.15 8.58
N HIS A 27 19.43 -0.52 7.42
CA HIS A 27 18.76 0.43 6.53
C HIS A 27 17.39 0.86 7.06
N TYR A 28 16.67 -0.02 7.74
CA TYR A 28 15.39 0.35 8.38
C TYR A 28 15.57 1.31 9.55
N ASP A 29 16.63 1.13 10.35
CA ASP A 29 16.93 2.02 11.49
C ASP A 29 17.36 3.44 11.08
N SER A 30 17.62 3.69 9.82
CA SER A 30 18.06 4.98 9.30
C SER A 30 17.02 5.65 8.38
N ARG A 31 15.73 5.33 8.52
CA ARG A 31 14.67 5.99 7.74
C ARG A 31 14.35 7.37 8.31
N ASP A 32 14.09 8.31 7.44
CA ASP A 32 13.53 9.61 7.78
C ASP A 32 11.99 9.52 7.78
N GLU A 33 11.38 9.36 8.95
CA GLU A 33 9.93 9.22 9.09
C GLU A 33 9.17 10.45 8.61
N THR A 34 9.68 11.65 8.89
CA THR A 34 9.05 12.88 8.45
C THR A 34 9.02 12.96 6.93
N LYS A 35 10.13 12.59 6.31
CA LYS A 35 10.28 12.58 4.86
C LYS A 35 9.48 11.44 4.21
N SER A 36 9.41 10.29 4.85
CA SER A 36 8.57 9.17 4.41
C SER A 36 7.10 9.58 4.36
N ASN A 37 6.61 10.27 5.38
CA ASN A 37 5.26 10.79 5.42
C ASN A 37 5.02 11.85 4.32
N ASP A 38 5.91 12.83 4.18
CA ASP A 38 5.82 13.86 3.13
C ASP A 38 5.82 13.26 1.72
N TRP A 39 6.67 12.28 1.46
CA TRP A 39 6.72 11.60 0.18
C TRP A 39 5.52 10.69 -0.06
N SER A 40 5.01 10.05 0.99
CA SER A 40 3.77 9.26 0.92
C SER A 40 2.57 10.14 0.57
N ASP A 41 2.48 11.33 1.15
CA ASP A 41 1.42 12.29 0.85
C ASP A 41 1.52 12.80 -0.60
N GLN A 42 2.73 13.14 -1.06
CA GLN A 42 2.95 13.57 -2.44
C GLN A 42 2.62 12.45 -3.44
N GLY A 43 3.05 11.21 -3.17
CA GLY A 43 2.74 10.05 -3.98
C GLY A 43 1.25 9.75 -4.02
N SER A 44 0.58 9.80 -2.88
CA SER A 44 -0.88 9.60 -2.78
C SER A 44 -1.63 10.64 -3.62
N GLN A 45 -1.24 11.92 -3.53
CA GLN A 45 -1.86 12.97 -4.34
C GLN A 45 -1.58 12.79 -5.83
N TYR A 46 -0.38 12.35 -6.19
CA TYR A 46 -0.03 12.08 -7.58
C TYR A 46 -0.87 10.95 -8.16
N VAL A 47 -0.95 9.80 -7.48
CA VAL A 47 -1.77 8.66 -7.91
C VAL A 47 -3.25 9.03 -7.97
N LYS A 48 -3.74 9.82 -7.01
CA LYS A 48 -5.12 10.32 -7.01
C LYS A 48 -5.44 11.17 -8.25
N ASN A 49 -4.52 12.03 -8.65
CA ASN A 49 -4.69 12.84 -9.88
C ASN A 49 -4.64 11.96 -11.13
N LEU A 50 -3.73 10.97 -11.16
CA LEU A 50 -3.58 10.03 -12.27
C LEU A 50 -4.87 9.20 -12.48
N LEU A 51 -5.54 8.85 -11.39
CA LEU A 51 -6.73 8.00 -11.38
C LEU A 51 -8.04 8.78 -11.15
N GLU A 52 -8.07 10.09 -11.41
CA GLU A 52 -9.23 10.96 -11.12
C GLU A 52 -10.54 10.54 -11.83
N THR A 53 -10.44 9.82 -12.94
CA THR A 53 -11.59 9.33 -13.70
C THR A 53 -12.14 8.00 -13.19
N PHE A 54 -11.44 7.33 -12.29
CA PHE A 54 -11.85 6.06 -11.72
C PHE A 54 -12.63 6.24 -10.41
N PRO A 55 -13.55 5.31 -10.10
CA PRO A 55 -14.33 5.36 -8.85
C PRO A 55 -13.49 4.90 -7.65
N VAL A 56 -12.33 5.51 -7.43
CA VAL A 56 -11.47 5.22 -6.29
C VAL A 56 -11.77 6.23 -5.18
N GLY A 57 -11.95 5.75 -3.97
CA GLY A 57 -12.16 6.59 -2.79
C GLY A 57 -10.84 7.10 -2.21
N ASN A 58 -10.29 6.36 -1.26
CA ASN A 58 -9.00 6.71 -0.65
C ASN A 58 -7.84 6.03 -1.40
N ILE A 59 -6.72 6.73 -1.50
CA ILE A 59 -5.47 6.22 -2.06
C ILE A 59 -4.36 6.54 -1.08
N PHE A 60 -3.57 5.52 -0.77
CA PHE A 60 -2.40 5.62 0.10
C PHE A 60 -1.18 5.09 -0.64
N TYR A 61 -0.21 5.95 -0.88
CA TYR A 61 1.10 5.59 -1.41
C TYR A 61 2.07 5.51 -0.22
N SER A 62 2.61 4.34 0.03
CA SER A 62 3.50 4.08 1.16
C SER A 62 4.93 3.91 0.69
N ILE A 63 5.83 4.74 1.21
CA ILE A 63 7.23 4.75 0.86
C ILE A 63 8.11 4.95 2.09
N ASP A 64 9.11 4.09 2.25
CA ASP A 64 10.16 4.26 3.26
C ASP A 64 11.36 5.00 2.66
N VAL A 65 11.68 6.16 3.23
CA VAL A 65 12.76 7.03 2.73
C VAL A 65 13.99 6.90 3.60
N PRO A 66 15.06 6.26 3.11
CA PRO A 66 16.34 6.20 3.83
C PRO A 66 16.96 7.60 4.01
N ASN A 67 17.67 7.82 5.13
CA ASN A 67 18.31 9.08 5.46
C ASN A 67 19.26 9.64 4.38
N GLN A 68 19.83 8.77 3.56
CA GLN A 68 20.67 9.19 2.43
C GLN A 68 19.92 10.05 1.40
N PHE A 69 18.58 9.98 1.38
CA PHE A 69 17.72 10.81 0.52
C PHE A 69 17.27 12.12 1.19
N SER A 70 17.82 12.48 2.35
CA SER A 70 17.41 13.67 3.13
C SER A 70 17.36 14.97 2.34
N GLN A 71 18.22 15.14 1.32
CA GLN A 71 18.27 16.31 0.46
C GLN A 71 17.54 16.11 -0.89
N THR A 72 17.00 14.93 -1.16
CA THR A 72 16.31 14.62 -2.40
C THR A 72 14.84 15.05 -2.32
N LYS A 73 14.28 15.52 -3.42
CA LYS A 73 12.85 15.78 -3.55
C LYS A 73 12.16 14.53 -4.10
N TRP A 74 10.90 14.33 -3.71
CA TRP A 74 10.09 13.30 -4.29
C TRP A 74 9.83 13.54 -5.78
N THR A 75 9.85 12.49 -6.55
CA THR A 75 9.37 12.44 -7.95
C THR A 75 8.74 11.07 -8.17
N PRO A 76 7.80 10.91 -9.13
CA PRO A 76 7.21 9.60 -9.44
C PRO A 76 8.24 8.51 -9.75
N THR A 77 9.36 8.92 -10.33
CA THR A 77 10.45 8.01 -10.75
C THR A 77 11.51 7.78 -9.68
N VAL A 78 11.31 8.30 -8.45
CA VAL A 78 12.29 8.12 -7.38
C VAL A 78 12.47 6.65 -7.07
N ASN A 79 13.72 6.20 -7.07
CA ASN A 79 14.05 4.80 -6.81
C ASN A 79 14.64 4.67 -5.40
N VAL A 80 13.91 4.05 -4.51
CA VAL A 80 14.33 3.74 -3.15
C VAL A 80 14.62 2.24 -3.01
N ILE A 81 15.33 1.86 -1.95
CA ILE A 81 15.77 0.46 -1.75
C ILE A 81 14.58 -0.49 -1.59
N VAL A 82 13.57 -0.05 -0.86
CA VAL A 82 12.31 -0.79 -0.70
C VAL A 82 11.28 -0.09 -1.60
N PRO A 83 10.83 -0.74 -2.68
CA PRO A 83 9.87 -0.12 -3.57
C PRO A 83 8.58 0.25 -2.84
N PRO A 84 7.93 1.36 -3.22
CA PRO A 84 6.67 1.78 -2.61
C PRO A 84 5.52 0.81 -2.89
N SER A 85 4.50 0.85 -2.03
CA SER A 85 3.23 0.17 -2.26
C SER A 85 2.08 1.19 -2.39
N ILE A 86 1.03 0.79 -3.09
CA ILE A 86 -0.18 1.59 -3.25
C ILE A 86 -1.36 0.81 -2.66
N THR A 87 -2.11 1.45 -1.77
CA THR A 87 -3.37 0.90 -1.26
C THR A 87 -4.53 1.76 -1.75
N MET A 88 -5.56 1.15 -2.29
CA MET A 88 -6.75 1.82 -2.79
C MET A 88 -8.00 1.24 -2.15
N GLU A 89 -8.88 2.12 -1.72
CA GLU A 89 -10.20 1.77 -1.23
C GLU A 89 -11.25 2.19 -2.24
N PHE A 90 -12.02 1.26 -2.73
CA PHE A 90 -13.17 1.54 -3.59
C PHE A 90 -14.36 2.01 -2.77
N PRO A 91 -15.33 2.70 -3.38
CA PRO A 91 -16.63 2.94 -2.76
C PRO A 91 -17.27 1.63 -2.29
N LEU A 92 -18.19 1.75 -1.33
CA LEU A 92 -18.92 0.60 -0.83
C LEU A 92 -19.61 -0.16 -1.96
N TYR A 93 -19.51 -1.48 -1.89
CA TYR A 93 -20.17 -2.43 -2.78
C TYR A 93 -21.68 -2.13 -2.91
N LYS A 94 -22.17 -2.08 -4.14
CA LYS A 94 -23.58 -1.80 -4.47
C LYS A 94 -24.19 -2.82 -5.42
N GLY A 95 -23.57 -4.00 -5.54
CA GLY A 95 -24.03 -5.08 -6.40
C GLY A 95 -23.15 -5.33 -7.62
N GLU A 96 -21.96 -4.74 -7.66
CA GLU A 96 -20.98 -4.97 -8.72
C GLU A 96 -20.58 -6.45 -8.79
N THR A 97 -20.45 -6.98 -10.00
CA THR A 97 -19.93 -8.33 -10.21
C THR A 97 -18.41 -8.39 -10.15
N LYS A 98 -17.84 -9.57 -9.96
CA LYS A 98 -16.37 -9.75 -10.05
C LYS A 98 -15.84 -9.32 -11.41
N GLU A 99 -16.60 -9.55 -12.48
CA GLU A 99 -16.25 -9.19 -13.85
C GLU A 99 -16.22 -7.66 -14.08
N GLU A 100 -17.08 -6.92 -13.40
CA GLU A 100 -17.06 -5.45 -13.43
C GLU A 100 -15.89 -4.91 -12.60
N PHE A 101 -15.68 -5.46 -11.41
CA PHE A 101 -14.58 -5.06 -10.55
C PHE A 101 -13.22 -5.30 -11.22
N ILE A 102 -12.98 -6.51 -11.78
CA ILE A 102 -11.69 -6.81 -12.42
C ILE A 102 -11.39 -5.93 -13.62
N LYS A 103 -12.40 -5.54 -14.40
CA LYS A 103 -12.20 -4.62 -15.54
C LYS A 103 -11.64 -3.28 -15.09
N ILE A 104 -12.24 -2.71 -14.04
CA ILE A 104 -11.76 -1.44 -13.48
C ILE A 104 -10.33 -1.60 -12.96
N VAL A 105 -10.03 -2.69 -12.27
CA VAL A 105 -8.67 -2.96 -11.76
C VAL A 105 -7.66 -3.09 -12.89
N GLN A 106 -8.01 -3.79 -13.99
CA GLN A 106 -7.14 -3.93 -15.16
C GLN A 106 -6.88 -2.59 -15.86
N GLU A 107 -7.90 -1.73 -15.94
CA GLU A 107 -7.74 -0.38 -16.48
C GLU A 107 -6.84 0.47 -15.57
N ILE A 108 -7.01 0.40 -14.24
CA ILE A 108 -6.13 1.07 -13.27
C ILE A 108 -4.70 0.57 -13.42
N GLN A 109 -4.48 -0.75 -13.47
CA GLN A 109 -3.16 -1.31 -13.70
C GLN A 109 -2.53 -0.76 -14.97
N SER A 110 -3.28 -0.75 -16.07
CA SER A 110 -2.80 -0.23 -17.36
C SER A 110 -2.36 1.24 -17.28
N VAL A 111 -3.07 2.05 -16.49
CA VAL A 111 -2.71 3.47 -16.28
C VAL A 111 -1.45 3.60 -15.43
N LEU A 112 -1.33 2.81 -14.35
CA LEU A 112 -0.15 2.82 -13.48
C LEU A 112 1.11 2.33 -14.21
N ASP A 113 0.99 1.26 -14.99
CA ASP A 113 2.11 0.67 -15.75
C ASP A 113 2.54 1.57 -16.93
N ALA A 114 1.62 2.37 -17.46
CA ALA A 114 1.93 3.34 -18.53
C ALA A 114 2.58 4.64 -18.00
N ASP A 115 2.46 4.90 -16.70
CA ASP A 115 3.09 6.03 -16.03
C ASP A 115 4.49 5.62 -15.51
N ASP A 116 5.35 6.61 -15.28
CA ASP A 116 6.70 6.38 -14.77
C ASP A 116 6.75 6.22 -13.24
N ILE A 117 5.59 6.19 -12.54
CA ILE A 117 5.56 6.05 -11.09
C ILE A 117 6.14 4.72 -10.64
N LYS A 118 7.01 4.77 -9.64
CA LYS A 118 7.59 3.58 -9.05
C LYS A 118 6.70 3.01 -7.96
N TYR A 119 6.33 1.75 -8.11
CA TYR A 119 5.65 0.93 -7.11
C TYR A 119 6.04 -0.54 -7.28
N ASP A 120 5.83 -1.34 -6.26
CA ASP A 120 6.02 -2.80 -6.28
C ASP A 120 4.67 -3.51 -6.28
N THR A 121 3.86 -3.19 -5.30
CA THR A 121 2.59 -3.87 -5.06
C THR A 121 1.44 -2.88 -4.91
N VAL A 122 0.30 -3.23 -5.50
CA VAL A 122 -0.97 -2.51 -5.33
C VAL A 122 -1.96 -3.41 -4.60
N PHE A 123 -2.59 -2.87 -3.57
CA PHE A 123 -3.70 -3.48 -2.84
C PHE A 123 -4.99 -2.70 -3.13
N ILE A 124 -6.02 -3.37 -3.61
CA ILE A 124 -7.33 -2.76 -3.85
C ILE A 124 -8.39 -3.46 -3.02
N TYR A 125 -9.22 -2.67 -2.37
CA TYR A 125 -10.25 -3.13 -1.45
C TYR A 125 -11.61 -2.54 -1.78
N MET A 126 -12.64 -3.38 -1.75
CA MET A 126 -14.05 -2.99 -1.81
C MET A 126 -14.80 -3.64 -0.65
N ASP A 127 -15.37 -2.83 0.22
CA ASP A 127 -16.11 -3.29 1.39
C ASP A 127 -17.62 -3.22 1.15
N GLU A 128 -18.37 -4.14 1.75
CA GLU A 128 -19.83 -4.14 1.82
C GLU A 128 -20.29 -3.66 3.19
N GLN A 129 -21.28 -2.79 3.20
CA GLN A 129 -21.90 -2.37 4.45
C GLN A 129 -22.98 -3.36 4.86
N ILE A 130 -22.80 -4.01 6.00
CA ILE A 130 -23.75 -4.96 6.55
C ILE A 130 -24.60 -4.31 7.62
N ASP A 131 -25.92 -4.42 7.47
CA ASP A 131 -26.89 -3.93 8.44
C ASP A 131 -27.41 -5.09 9.29
N ASN A 132 -26.99 -5.15 10.53
CA ASN A 132 -27.39 -6.22 11.47
C ASN A 132 -28.70 -5.90 12.24
N ARG A 133 -29.55 -4.99 11.73
CA ARG A 133 -30.80 -4.60 12.39
C ARG A 133 -31.91 -5.65 12.32
N ASP A 134 -31.72 -6.75 11.59
CA ASP A 134 -32.72 -7.80 11.51
C ASP A 134 -32.84 -8.57 12.84
N GLY A 135 -33.84 -8.21 13.62
CA GLY A 135 -34.48 -9.08 14.63
C GLY A 135 -33.99 -8.97 16.07
N LYS A 136 -33.16 -8.01 16.47
CA LYS A 136 -32.83 -7.79 17.90
C LYS A 136 -33.35 -6.46 18.42
N LYS A 137 -34.07 -6.60 19.55
CA LYS A 137 -34.63 -5.50 20.33
C LYS A 137 -33.66 -4.34 20.51
N GLU A 138 -34.24 -3.14 20.43
CA GLU A 138 -33.70 -1.83 20.81
C GLU A 138 -32.38 -1.89 21.60
N GLY A 139 -31.31 -1.36 21.01
CA GLY A 139 -30.14 -1.05 21.84
C GLY A 139 -28.81 -0.95 21.17
N TYR A 140 -28.54 -1.21 19.99
CA TYR A 140 -27.31 -0.90 19.25
C TYR A 140 -27.41 -1.50 17.82
N ALA A 141 -27.87 -0.69 16.89
CA ALA A 141 -27.67 -0.98 15.48
C ALA A 141 -26.18 -0.80 15.16
N SER A 142 -25.44 -1.86 15.08
CA SER A 142 -24.07 -1.80 14.60
C SER A 142 -24.07 -2.03 13.10
N LEU A 143 -23.87 -0.95 12.35
CA LEU A 143 -23.40 -1.03 11.00
C LEU A 143 -21.94 -1.51 11.09
N TYR A 144 -21.59 -2.58 10.39
CA TYR A 144 -20.22 -3.01 10.23
C TYR A 144 -19.90 -3.21 8.76
N TYR A 145 -18.62 -3.22 8.45
CA TYR A 145 -18.12 -3.36 7.09
C TYR A 145 -17.42 -4.70 6.97
N GLU A 146 -17.75 -5.44 5.91
CA GLU A 146 -17.06 -6.66 5.54
C GLU A 146 -16.38 -6.48 4.20
N ARG A 147 -15.22 -7.09 4.05
CA ARG A 147 -14.49 -7.11 2.80
C ARG A 147 -15.28 -7.92 1.77
N LYS A 148 -15.72 -7.26 0.69
CA LYS A 148 -16.46 -7.92 -0.40
C LYS A 148 -15.53 -8.47 -1.46
N TYR A 149 -14.61 -7.61 -1.92
CA TYR A 149 -13.56 -7.97 -2.85
C TYR A 149 -12.24 -7.38 -2.38
N ASN A 150 -11.18 -8.13 -2.56
CA ASN A 150 -9.83 -7.61 -2.49
C ASN A 150 -8.98 -8.23 -3.59
N ILE A 151 -7.99 -7.49 -4.02
CA ILE A 151 -7.03 -7.93 -5.01
C ILE A 151 -5.65 -7.32 -4.70
N GLU A 152 -4.62 -8.13 -4.92
CA GLU A 152 -3.23 -7.71 -4.83
C GLU A 152 -2.57 -8.00 -6.17
N PHE A 153 -1.81 -7.05 -6.70
CA PHE A 153 -1.00 -7.26 -7.89
C PHE A 153 0.32 -6.51 -7.82
N GLN A 154 1.29 -6.98 -8.58
CA GLN A 154 2.61 -6.38 -8.72
C GLN A 154 2.70 -5.59 -10.03
N ALA A 155 3.63 -4.63 -10.07
CA ALA A 155 3.96 -3.92 -11.30
C ALA A 155 4.32 -4.90 -12.43
N ASP A 156 3.86 -4.61 -13.64
CA ASP A 156 4.12 -5.40 -14.85
C ASP A 156 3.59 -6.87 -14.82
N VAL A 157 2.83 -7.27 -13.80
CA VAL A 157 2.22 -8.62 -13.72
C VAL A 157 0.73 -8.50 -14.00
N PRO A 158 0.23 -9.01 -15.14
CA PRO A 158 -1.19 -8.88 -15.49
C PRO A 158 -2.11 -9.49 -14.45
N VAL A 159 -3.08 -8.72 -14.01
CA VAL A 159 -4.09 -9.15 -13.04
C VAL A 159 -5.26 -9.83 -13.73
N THR A 160 -5.80 -10.87 -13.09
CA THR A 160 -6.90 -11.69 -13.60
C THR A 160 -8.04 -11.80 -12.59
N ILE A 161 -9.20 -12.31 -13.01
CA ILE A 161 -10.36 -12.52 -12.13
C ILE A 161 -10.07 -13.54 -11.02
N ASP A 162 -9.14 -14.46 -11.24
CA ASP A 162 -8.76 -15.49 -10.26
C ASP A 162 -7.96 -14.92 -9.09
N ASP A 163 -7.43 -13.69 -9.23
CA ASP A 163 -6.69 -12.99 -8.19
C ASP A 163 -7.62 -12.25 -7.21
N ILE A 164 -8.95 -12.25 -7.45
CA ILE A 164 -9.95 -11.62 -6.58
C ILE A 164 -10.33 -12.56 -5.43
N HIS A 165 -10.10 -12.11 -4.22
CA HIS A 165 -10.44 -12.79 -2.97
C HIS A 165 -11.63 -12.15 -2.25
#